data_51f7e8e74b9b1402ecf54f9d3f84332d
#
_entry.id   51f7e8e74b9b1402ecf54f9d3f84332d
#
_cell.length_a   1.000
_cell.length_b   1.000
_cell.length_c   1.000
_cell.angle_alpha   90.00
_cell.angle_beta   90.00
_cell.angle_gamma   90.00
#
_symmetry.space_group_name_H-M   'P 1'
#
loop_
_entity.id
_entity.type
_entity.pdbx_description
1 polymer ?
#
loop_
_entity_poly.entity_id
_entity_poly.type
_entity_poly.pdbx_seq_one_letter_code
_entity_poly.pdbx_strand_id
1 'polypeptide(L)'
;MPSSNQIHAGASGVDPVEALKLEQAGLQRLSENPPREIFVVSDLHLCRGRNPETGRFSRTEDFLSDQAFSRFLDYASTGPEKLLFINGDAFDFVRICHYPRSDQEFKEWSEFLERLAVAKTPADLRLSISKVERRFGLETDDYKSAWKLLQIANGHREFFQALAKWINGGGTLLFSKGNHDLELYWPLVRKALEELLRREGADGPALSSRLLYCDDWVRIANVYFEHGHKYDSQQRVDDSDNSPVLRDKPSQLKLPLGIFVNRYLINQLEKLEPFLSSVRPTEKILWMLLRTHPLSALAILFRSLHFIRRAFQTSNVRDFFWYAVYLGSLTVPLLTVLAIAGIFAFARLRDFFVVKHPMSSMVLGASGMLAPYLAAAFREFVRWLGRKKRRPAQVGEDEMAQGVYAS
;
A
#
# COMPACT_ATOMS: atom_id res chain seq x y z
N MET A 1 0.61 -28.54 16.34
CA MET A 1 0.12 -27.52 17.31
C MET A 1 0.91 -26.25 17.05
N PRO A 2 0.33 -25.17 16.54
CA PRO A 2 1.05 -23.91 16.40
C PRO A 2 1.16 -23.24 17.77
N SER A 3 2.38 -22.80 18.07
CA SER A 3 2.75 -22.09 19.30
C SER A 3 1.94 -20.79 19.42
N SER A 4 1.45 -20.55 20.62
CA SER A 4 0.75 -19.34 21.05
C SER A 4 1.58 -18.09 20.70
N ASN A 5 1.15 -17.35 19.67
CA ASN A 5 1.62 -16.01 19.39
C ASN A 5 1.29 -15.11 20.58
N GLN A 6 2.31 -14.56 21.22
CA GLN A 6 2.15 -13.45 22.15
C GLN A 6 1.65 -12.24 21.38
N ILE A 7 0.33 -12.07 21.34
CA ILE A 7 -0.32 -10.86 20.86
C ILE A 7 -0.02 -9.78 21.89
N HIS A 8 0.88 -8.86 21.57
CA HIS A 8 1.12 -7.68 22.39
C HIS A 8 -0.19 -6.90 22.49
N ALA A 9 -0.72 -6.79 23.69
CA ALA A 9 -1.92 -6.02 24.00
C ALA A 9 -1.70 -4.55 23.63
N GLY A 10 -2.21 -4.17 22.46
CA GLY A 10 -2.47 -2.77 22.15
C GLY A 10 -3.55 -2.25 23.10
N ALA A 11 -3.55 -0.96 23.37
CA ALA A 11 -4.38 -0.29 24.37
C ALA A 11 -5.90 -0.31 24.08
N SER A 12 -6.44 -1.30 23.39
CA SER A 12 -7.86 -1.49 23.13
C SER A 12 -8.47 -2.38 24.22
N GLY A 13 -9.50 -1.88 24.92
CA GLY A 13 -10.19 -2.61 26.01
C GLY A 13 -11.02 -3.84 25.57
N VAL A 14 -10.78 -4.40 24.39
CA VAL A 14 -11.33 -5.68 23.93
C VAL A 14 -10.22 -6.72 24.05
N ASP A 15 -10.50 -7.83 24.71
CA ASP A 15 -9.59 -8.96 24.76
C ASP A 15 -9.31 -9.44 23.33
N PRO A 16 -8.05 -9.40 22.85
CA PRO A 16 -7.71 -9.82 21.48
C PRO A 16 -8.15 -11.26 21.19
N VAL A 17 -8.21 -12.11 22.22
CA VAL A 17 -8.67 -13.50 22.10
C VAL A 17 -10.17 -13.57 21.85
N GLU A 18 -10.95 -12.70 22.46
CA GLU A 18 -12.40 -12.65 22.26
C GLU A 18 -12.75 -12.10 20.88
N ALA A 19 -12.07 -11.05 20.45
CA ALA A 19 -12.21 -10.51 19.08
C ALA A 19 -11.90 -11.56 18.00
N LEU A 20 -10.82 -12.32 18.18
CA LEU A 20 -10.43 -13.39 17.27
C LEU A 20 -11.48 -14.53 17.21
N LYS A 21 -12.05 -14.90 18.37
CA LYS A 21 -13.11 -15.91 18.43
C LYS A 21 -14.38 -15.49 17.71
N LEU A 22 -14.78 -14.23 17.83
CA LEU A 22 -15.96 -13.68 17.15
C LEU A 22 -15.73 -13.65 15.63
N GLU A 23 -14.55 -13.28 15.21
CA GLU A 23 -14.14 -13.27 13.79
C GLU A 23 -14.20 -14.70 13.21
N GLN A 24 -13.58 -15.66 13.88
CA GLN A 24 -13.60 -17.08 13.47
C GLN A 24 -15.02 -17.64 13.40
N ALA A 25 -15.87 -17.35 14.39
CA ALA A 25 -17.26 -17.77 14.39
C ALA A 25 -18.08 -17.14 13.22
N GLY A 26 -17.76 -15.90 12.84
CA GLY A 26 -18.33 -15.22 11.69
C GLY A 26 -17.96 -15.90 10.37
N LEU A 27 -16.68 -16.19 10.18
CA LEU A 27 -16.17 -16.89 8.98
C LEU A 27 -16.70 -18.32 8.89
N GLN A 28 -16.78 -19.03 10.02
CA GLN A 28 -17.37 -20.37 10.08
C GLN A 28 -18.83 -20.35 9.65
N ARG A 29 -19.63 -19.37 10.11
CA ARG A 29 -21.02 -19.20 9.66
C ARG A 29 -21.14 -18.99 8.16
N LEU A 30 -20.25 -18.20 7.54
CA LEU A 30 -20.23 -18.01 6.09
C LEU A 30 -19.88 -19.29 5.33
N SER A 31 -19.04 -20.16 5.91
CA SER A 31 -18.70 -21.46 5.34
C SER A 31 -19.84 -22.47 5.44
N GLU A 32 -20.52 -22.53 6.60
CA GLU A 32 -21.61 -23.48 6.88
C GLU A 32 -22.93 -23.07 6.21
N ASN A 33 -23.20 -21.76 6.18
CA ASN A 33 -24.41 -21.18 5.58
C ASN A 33 -24.01 -20.09 4.57
N PRO A 34 -23.54 -20.46 3.39
CA PRO A 34 -23.05 -19.49 2.42
C PRO A 34 -24.18 -18.57 1.94
N PRO A 35 -23.89 -17.29 1.74
CA PRO A 35 -24.86 -16.34 1.20
C PRO A 35 -25.28 -16.76 -0.22
N ARG A 36 -26.49 -16.39 -0.62
CA ARG A 36 -26.99 -16.70 -1.97
C ARG A 36 -26.28 -15.94 -3.07
N GLU A 37 -25.84 -14.72 -2.78
CA GLU A 37 -25.11 -13.88 -3.71
C GLU A 37 -23.86 -13.32 -3.06
N ILE A 38 -22.75 -13.42 -3.76
CA ILE A 38 -21.46 -12.91 -3.33
C ILE A 38 -20.99 -11.89 -4.37
N PHE A 39 -20.83 -10.65 -3.95
CA PHE A 39 -20.24 -9.59 -4.75
C PHE A 39 -18.79 -9.42 -4.30
N VAL A 40 -17.87 -9.56 -5.23
CA VAL A 40 -16.43 -9.45 -4.93
C VAL A 40 -15.86 -8.25 -5.67
N VAL A 41 -15.21 -7.39 -4.92
CA VAL A 41 -14.40 -6.26 -5.44
C VAL A 41 -13.01 -6.31 -4.81
N SER A 42 -12.00 -5.80 -5.50
CA SER A 42 -10.63 -5.71 -4.98
C SER A 42 -9.93 -4.45 -5.51
N ASP A 43 -8.76 -4.14 -4.97
CA ASP A 43 -7.87 -3.11 -5.51
C ASP A 43 -8.54 -1.74 -5.67
N LEU A 44 -9.33 -1.32 -4.69
CA LEU A 44 -10.02 -0.04 -4.72
C LEU A 44 -9.04 1.11 -4.45
N HIS A 45 -8.03 0.88 -3.62
CA HIS A 45 -6.96 1.82 -3.29
C HIS A 45 -7.46 3.21 -2.84
N LEU A 46 -8.48 3.25 -1.97
CA LEU A 46 -8.94 4.51 -1.40
C LEU A 46 -7.80 5.17 -0.63
N CYS A 47 -7.44 6.38 -1.03
CA CYS A 47 -6.44 7.21 -0.34
C CYS A 47 -7.13 8.32 0.47
N ARG A 48 -6.61 9.54 0.42
CA ARG A 48 -7.18 10.66 1.18
C ARG A 48 -8.49 11.20 0.60
N GLY A 49 -8.81 10.85 -0.62
CA GLY A 49 -10.03 11.30 -1.28
C GLY A 49 -10.09 12.79 -1.57
N ARG A 50 -11.29 13.32 -1.52
CA ARG A 50 -11.60 14.72 -1.76
C ARG A 50 -11.47 15.52 -0.46
N ASN A 51 -10.72 16.63 -0.50
CA ASN A 51 -10.69 17.57 0.60
C ASN A 51 -12.08 18.24 0.73
N PRO A 52 -12.74 18.14 1.90
CA PRO A 52 -14.10 18.64 2.06
C PRO A 52 -14.22 20.18 1.92
N GLU A 53 -13.18 20.94 2.25
CA GLU A 53 -13.19 22.40 2.18
C GLU A 53 -12.97 22.91 0.75
N THR A 54 -12.04 22.30 0.01
CA THR A 54 -11.65 22.78 -1.32
C THR A 54 -12.30 22.01 -2.46
N GLY A 55 -12.92 20.86 -2.19
CA GLY A 55 -13.50 19.96 -3.17
C GLY A 55 -12.46 19.27 -4.08
N ARG A 56 -11.15 19.45 -3.86
CA ARG A 56 -10.09 18.89 -4.68
C ARG A 56 -9.64 17.54 -4.17
N PHE A 57 -9.38 16.63 -5.08
CA PHE A 57 -8.77 15.35 -4.75
C PHE A 57 -7.30 15.49 -4.32
N SER A 58 -6.86 14.58 -3.45
CA SER A 58 -5.44 14.40 -3.16
C SER A 58 -4.67 14.04 -4.44
N ARG A 59 -3.43 14.50 -4.56
CA ARG A 59 -2.59 14.17 -5.74
C ARG A 59 -2.17 12.71 -5.80
N THR A 60 -2.28 12.00 -4.69
CA THR A 60 -1.99 10.57 -4.57
C THR A 60 -3.26 9.72 -4.58
N GLU A 61 -4.42 10.31 -4.95
CA GLU A 61 -5.70 9.60 -5.00
C GLU A 61 -5.88 8.90 -6.33
N ASP A 62 -6.20 7.61 -6.27
CA ASP A 62 -6.50 6.80 -7.45
C ASP A 62 -7.98 6.43 -7.55
N PHE A 63 -8.70 6.39 -6.41
CA PHE A 63 -10.12 6.07 -6.40
C PHE A 63 -10.98 7.32 -6.50
N LEU A 64 -11.62 7.51 -7.64
CA LEU A 64 -12.46 8.68 -7.93
C LEU A 64 -13.94 8.32 -8.11
N SER A 65 -14.35 7.11 -7.69
CA SER A 65 -15.60 6.47 -8.10
C SER A 65 -16.58 6.22 -6.96
N ASP A 66 -16.55 7.02 -5.87
CA ASP A 66 -17.46 6.85 -4.71
C ASP A 66 -18.93 6.71 -5.12
N GLN A 67 -19.39 7.61 -5.99
CA GLN A 67 -20.77 7.59 -6.47
C GLN A 67 -21.10 6.36 -7.32
N ALA A 68 -20.16 5.91 -8.15
CA ALA A 68 -20.37 4.69 -8.94
C ALA A 68 -20.43 3.45 -8.05
N PHE A 69 -19.57 3.41 -7.01
CA PHE A 69 -19.59 2.36 -6.00
C PHE A 69 -20.89 2.35 -5.19
N SER A 70 -21.37 3.53 -4.77
CA SER A 70 -22.67 3.66 -4.09
C SER A 70 -23.81 3.10 -4.95
N ARG A 71 -23.88 3.49 -6.24
CA ARG A 71 -24.90 2.94 -7.17
C ARG A 71 -24.75 1.44 -7.41
N PHE A 72 -23.52 0.92 -7.44
CA PHE A 72 -23.29 -0.52 -7.53
C PHE A 72 -23.86 -1.23 -6.30
N LEU A 73 -23.64 -0.72 -5.09
CA LEU A 73 -24.21 -1.32 -3.88
C LEU A 73 -25.73 -1.19 -3.84
N ASP A 74 -26.31 -0.10 -4.31
CA ASP A 74 -27.76 0.06 -4.43
C ASP A 74 -28.37 -0.99 -5.37
N TYR A 75 -27.73 -1.26 -6.50
CA TYR A 75 -28.11 -2.34 -7.40
C TYR A 75 -27.95 -3.73 -6.75
N ALA A 76 -26.80 -3.97 -6.11
CA ALA A 76 -26.51 -5.23 -5.44
C ALA A 76 -27.40 -5.46 -4.20
N SER A 77 -27.95 -4.42 -3.57
CA SER A 77 -28.76 -4.53 -2.35
C SER A 77 -30.20 -4.99 -2.58
N THR A 78 -30.65 -5.17 -3.82
CA THR A 78 -31.97 -5.71 -4.13
C THR A 78 -32.01 -7.23 -4.00
N GLY A 79 -32.67 -7.78 -2.96
CA GLY A 79 -32.87 -9.24 -2.83
C GLY A 79 -32.41 -9.85 -1.48
N PRO A 80 -32.32 -11.20 -1.37
CA PRO A 80 -32.05 -11.90 -0.12
C PRO A 80 -30.60 -11.76 0.40
N GLU A 81 -30.26 -12.47 1.47
CA GLU A 81 -28.95 -12.48 2.15
C GLU A 81 -27.77 -12.44 1.19
N LYS A 82 -26.94 -11.41 1.34
CA LYS A 82 -25.85 -11.09 0.42
C LYS A 82 -24.57 -10.81 1.14
N LEU A 83 -23.46 -11.12 0.49
CA LEU A 83 -22.11 -10.80 0.92
C LEU A 83 -21.46 -9.83 -0.06
N LEU A 84 -21.00 -8.70 0.45
CA LEU A 84 -19.97 -7.87 -0.22
C LEU A 84 -18.62 -8.28 0.34
N PHE A 85 -17.77 -8.81 -0.51
CA PHE A 85 -16.39 -9.14 -0.15
C PHE A 85 -15.42 -8.17 -0.83
N ILE A 86 -14.73 -7.38 -0.03
CA ILE A 86 -13.64 -6.50 -0.47
C ILE A 86 -12.33 -7.27 -0.27
N ASN A 87 -11.84 -7.85 -1.37
CA ASN A 87 -10.75 -8.83 -1.36
C ASN A 87 -9.39 -8.17 -1.48
N GLY A 88 -8.96 -7.48 -0.44
CA GLY A 88 -7.67 -6.79 -0.32
C GLY A 88 -7.60 -5.45 -1.06
N ASP A 89 -6.66 -4.64 -0.62
CA ASP A 89 -6.36 -3.32 -1.17
C ASP A 89 -7.58 -2.39 -1.25
N ALA A 90 -8.46 -2.48 -0.21
CA ALA A 90 -9.55 -1.53 -0.05
C ALA A 90 -9.02 -0.12 0.17
N PHE A 91 -8.04 0.01 1.04
CA PHE A 91 -7.44 1.26 1.49
C PHE A 91 -5.95 1.30 1.13
N ASP A 92 -5.46 2.47 0.68
CA ASP A 92 -4.02 2.65 0.48
C ASP A 92 -3.44 3.58 1.54
N PHE A 93 -3.14 3.02 2.71
CA PHE A 93 -2.59 3.74 3.85
C PHE A 93 -1.23 4.39 3.55
N VAL A 94 -0.45 3.79 2.67
CA VAL A 94 0.89 4.24 2.33
C VAL A 94 0.85 5.51 1.48
N ARG A 95 -0.20 5.68 0.69
CA ARG A 95 -0.41 6.88 -0.14
C ARG A 95 -0.95 8.09 0.63
N ILE A 96 -1.30 7.92 1.92
CA ILE A 96 -1.66 9.02 2.80
C ILE A 96 -0.39 9.77 3.23
N CYS A 97 0.05 10.69 2.40
CA CYS A 97 1.22 11.54 2.68
C CYS A 97 0.92 12.70 3.63
N HIS A 98 -0.35 12.92 3.96
CA HIS A 98 -0.76 13.95 4.89
C HIS A 98 -0.43 13.54 6.34
N TYR A 99 -0.03 14.51 7.14
CA TYR A 99 0.12 14.39 8.59
C TYR A 99 -0.48 15.64 9.25
N PRO A 100 -0.94 15.58 10.50
CA PRO A 100 -1.49 16.74 11.20
C PRO A 100 -0.51 17.92 11.26
N ARG A 101 -0.97 19.12 10.93
CA ARG A 101 -0.14 20.35 10.90
C ARG A 101 -0.69 21.44 11.81
N SER A 102 -2.01 21.51 11.93
CA SER A 102 -2.71 22.48 12.78
C SER A 102 -3.07 21.90 14.14
N ASP A 103 -3.27 22.76 15.14
CA ASP A 103 -3.74 22.35 16.46
C ASP A 103 -5.12 21.68 16.37
N GLN A 104 -5.96 22.12 15.44
CA GLN A 104 -7.26 21.52 15.20
C GLN A 104 -7.16 20.07 14.72
N GLU A 105 -6.25 19.75 13.79
CA GLU A 105 -6.05 18.37 13.31
C GLU A 105 -5.48 17.46 14.42
N PHE A 106 -4.60 17.98 15.29
CA PHE A 106 -4.11 17.20 16.44
C PHE A 106 -5.21 16.96 17.48
N LYS A 107 -6.10 17.93 17.69
CA LYS A 107 -7.26 17.80 18.55
C LYS A 107 -8.24 16.76 18.00
N GLU A 108 -8.58 16.84 16.71
CA GLU A 108 -9.41 15.85 16.01
C GLU A 108 -8.84 14.43 16.14
N TRP A 109 -7.53 14.27 15.96
CA TRP A 109 -6.87 12.99 16.11
C TRP A 109 -6.98 12.46 17.55
N SER A 110 -6.70 13.30 18.55
CA SER A 110 -6.81 12.95 19.97
C SER A 110 -8.24 12.53 20.35
N GLU A 111 -9.24 13.31 19.94
CA GLU A 111 -10.66 13.02 20.18
C GLU A 111 -11.13 11.74 19.47
N PHE A 112 -10.61 11.47 18.27
CA PHE A 112 -10.89 10.22 17.56
C PHE A 112 -10.31 9.02 18.31
N LEU A 113 -9.08 9.11 18.78
CA LEU A 113 -8.44 8.07 19.57
C LEU A 113 -9.15 7.84 20.91
N GLU A 114 -9.65 8.90 21.55
CA GLU A 114 -10.43 8.79 22.80
C GLU A 114 -11.70 7.97 22.59
N ARG A 115 -12.43 8.18 21.46
CA ARG A 115 -13.57 7.31 21.10
C ARG A 115 -13.19 5.86 20.90
N LEU A 116 -11.95 5.59 20.52
CA LEU A 116 -11.41 4.23 20.40
C LEU A 116 -10.84 3.69 21.72
N ALA A 117 -11.01 4.42 22.84
CA ALA A 117 -10.45 4.11 24.17
C ALA A 117 -8.91 4.15 24.21
N VAL A 118 -8.27 4.99 23.40
CA VAL A 118 -6.82 5.24 23.39
C VAL A 118 -6.54 6.65 23.88
N ALA A 119 -5.92 6.76 25.06
CA ALA A 119 -5.58 8.05 25.65
C ALA A 119 -4.23 8.57 25.08
N LYS A 120 -4.29 9.55 24.19
CA LYS A 120 -3.13 10.31 23.69
C LYS A 120 -3.49 11.77 23.56
N THR A 121 -2.73 12.63 24.23
CA THR A 121 -2.94 14.07 24.12
C THR A 121 -2.44 14.62 22.79
N PRO A 122 -2.94 15.78 22.32
CA PRO A 122 -2.42 16.47 21.13
C PRO A 122 -0.91 16.73 21.20
N ALA A 123 -0.35 16.96 22.41
CA ALA A 123 1.08 17.14 22.61
C ALA A 123 1.87 15.83 22.38
N ASP A 124 1.40 14.71 22.91
CA ASP A 124 2.00 13.41 22.70
C ASP A 124 2.01 13.01 21.22
N LEU A 125 0.89 13.25 20.54
CA LEU A 125 0.74 12.98 19.11
C LEU A 125 1.73 13.83 18.29
N ARG A 126 1.87 15.10 18.62
CA ARG A 126 2.82 16.01 17.95
C ARG A 126 4.28 15.54 18.13
N LEU A 127 4.65 15.09 19.32
CA LEU A 127 5.99 14.55 19.62
C LEU A 127 6.24 13.21 18.94
N SER A 128 5.19 12.41 18.68
CA SER A 128 5.31 11.11 18.04
C SER A 128 5.66 11.18 16.54
N ILE A 129 5.54 12.34 15.91
CA ILE A 129 5.79 12.51 14.48
C ILE A 129 7.25 12.84 14.21
N SER A 130 7.98 11.90 13.62
CA SER A 130 9.38 12.04 13.23
C SER A 130 9.56 13.00 12.04
N LYS A 131 10.81 13.45 11.82
CA LYS A 131 11.17 14.23 10.62
C LYS A 131 10.92 13.47 9.31
N VAL A 132 11.05 12.15 9.33
CA VAL A 132 10.80 11.27 8.17
C VAL A 132 9.32 11.25 7.85
N GLU A 133 8.46 11.11 8.86
CA GLU A 133 7.01 11.10 8.69
C GLU A 133 6.44 12.43 8.19
N ARG A 134 7.01 13.54 8.64
CA ARG A 134 6.63 14.87 8.10
C ARG A 134 6.86 14.99 6.59
N ARG A 135 7.72 14.15 6.04
CA ARG A 135 8.07 14.17 4.62
C ARG A 135 7.33 13.11 3.81
N PHE A 136 7.26 11.89 4.33
CA PHE A 136 6.78 10.73 3.59
C PHE A 136 5.42 10.21 4.06
N GLY A 137 4.77 10.85 5.03
CA GLY A 137 3.55 10.40 5.68
C GLY A 137 3.83 9.59 6.94
N LEU A 138 2.80 9.40 7.78
CA LEU A 138 2.89 8.68 9.05
C LEU A 138 3.31 7.22 8.84
N GLU A 139 4.01 6.64 9.83
CA GLU A 139 4.37 5.22 9.86
C GLU A 139 3.14 4.33 10.09
N THR A 140 3.37 3.02 10.24
CA THR A 140 2.33 1.98 10.32
C THR A 140 1.92 1.64 11.75
N ASP A 141 2.29 2.48 12.74
CA ASP A 141 1.81 2.35 14.11
C ASP A 141 0.27 2.35 14.12
N ASP A 142 -0.34 1.57 14.99
CA ASP A 142 -1.80 1.37 15.05
C ASP A 142 -2.60 2.67 15.15
N TYR A 143 -2.25 3.56 16.11
CA TYR A 143 -2.91 4.86 16.30
C TYR A 143 -2.67 5.84 15.14
N LYS A 144 -1.51 5.75 14.46
CA LYS A 144 -1.21 6.53 13.24
C LYS A 144 -2.01 6.02 12.05
N SER A 145 -2.18 4.71 11.96
CA SER A 145 -2.99 4.07 10.94
C SER A 145 -4.48 4.37 11.12
N ALA A 146 -4.96 4.41 12.37
CA ALA A 146 -6.31 4.89 12.68
C ALA A 146 -6.54 6.33 12.20
N TRP A 147 -5.57 7.23 12.38
CA TRP A 147 -5.62 8.57 11.81
C TRP A 147 -5.68 8.57 10.27
N LYS A 148 -4.86 7.75 9.62
CA LYS A 148 -4.88 7.63 8.16
C LYS A 148 -6.27 7.18 7.68
N LEU A 149 -6.87 6.19 8.35
CA LEU A 149 -8.21 5.71 8.03
C LEU A 149 -9.29 6.80 8.23
N LEU A 150 -9.17 7.63 9.28
CA LEU A 150 -10.03 8.80 9.47
C LEU A 150 -9.92 9.78 8.29
N GLN A 151 -8.70 10.02 7.77
CA GLN A 151 -8.50 10.88 6.60
C GLN A 151 -9.11 10.28 5.33
N ILE A 152 -9.03 8.96 5.15
CA ILE A 152 -9.70 8.25 4.06
C ILE A 152 -11.22 8.44 4.17
N ALA A 153 -11.80 8.16 5.33
CA ALA A 153 -13.24 8.26 5.53
C ALA A 153 -13.79 9.69 5.36
N ASN A 154 -13.02 10.69 5.78
CA ASN A 154 -13.40 12.10 5.58
C ASN A 154 -13.43 12.47 4.09
N GLY A 155 -12.55 11.91 3.28
CA GLY A 155 -12.48 12.20 1.85
C GLY A 155 -13.36 11.34 0.96
N HIS A 156 -13.80 10.17 1.45
CA HIS A 156 -14.65 9.18 0.76
C HIS A 156 -15.97 8.94 1.51
N ARG A 157 -16.57 10.00 2.00
CA ARG A 157 -17.77 9.91 2.86
C ARG A 157 -18.90 9.11 2.20
N GLU A 158 -19.12 9.33 0.91
CA GLU A 158 -20.17 8.64 0.15
C GLU A 158 -19.92 7.11 0.06
N PHE A 159 -18.67 6.69 -0.05
CA PHE A 159 -18.28 5.28 0.01
C PHE A 159 -18.65 4.66 1.38
N PHE A 160 -18.27 5.32 2.49
CA PHE A 160 -18.58 4.82 3.83
C PHE A 160 -20.08 4.81 4.13
N GLN A 161 -20.83 5.80 3.64
CA GLN A 161 -22.29 5.84 3.73
C GLN A 161 -22.94 4.67 2.97
N ALA A 162 -22.41 4.33 1.78
CA ALA A 162 -22.90 3.21 1.01
C ALA A 162 -22.64 1.87 1.73
N LEU A 163 -21.48 1.68 2.38
CA LEU A 163 -21.19 0.51 3.20
C LEU A 163 -22.12 0.45 4.44
N ALA A 164 -22.35 1.57 5.12
CA ALA A 164 -23.28 1.63 6.25
C ALA A 164 -24.70 1.24 5.83
N LYS A 165 -25.19 1.76 4.70
CA LYS A 165 -26.48 1.40 4.10
C LYS A 165 -26.56 -0.07 3.75
N TRP A 166 -25.50 -0.66 3.19
CA TRP A 166 -25.39 -2.08 2.89
C TRP A 166 -25.61 -2.95 4.13
N ILE A 167 -24.89 -2.64 5.22
CA ILE A 167 -24.99 -3.34 6.50
C ILE A 167 -26.39 -3.20 7.10
N ASN A 168 -26.97 -2.01 7.12
CA ASN A 168 -28.31 -1.74 7.64
C ASN A 168 -29.40 -2.46 6.80
N GLY A 169 -29.17 -2.63 5.50
CA GLY A 169 -30.03 -3.39 4.60
C GLY A 169 -29.95 -4.91 4.77
N GLY A 170 -29.15 -5.40 5.72
CA GLY A 170 -29.00 -6.83 6.02
C GLY A 170 -27.84 -7.52 5.29
N GLY A 171 -27.06 -6.78 4.49
CA GLY A 171 -25.87 -7.33 3.81
C GLY A 171 -24.71 -7.58 4.77
N THR A 172 -23.98 -8.65 4.53
CA THR A 172 -22.70 -8.91 5.23
C THR A 172 -21.57 -8.24 4.46
N LEU A 173 -20.62 -7.66 5.17
CA LEU A 173 -19.42 -7.02 4.64
C LEU A 173 -18.18 -7.77 5.15
N LEU A 174 -17.39 -8.30 4.24
CA LEU A 174 -16.14 -9.00 4.55
C LEU A 174 -14.96 -8.23 3.96
N PHE A 175 -13.92 -7.99 4.76
CA PHE A 175 -12.63 -7.48 4.31
C PHE A 175 -11.55 -8.55 4.42
N SER A 176 -10.71 -8.68 3.41
CA SER A 176 -9.39 -9.31 3.55
C SER A 176 -8.29 -8.26 3.45
N LYS A 177 -7.12 -8.59 4.00
CA LYS A 177 -5.92 -7.77 3.83
C LYS A 177 -5.33 -7.97 2.44
N GLY A 178 -4.92 -6.86 1.81
CA GLY A 178 -3.97 -6.87 0.70
C GLY A 178 -2.58 -6.44 1.14
N ASN A 179 -1.76 -6.00 0.20
CA ASN A 179 -0.43 -5.45 0.49
C ASN A 179 -0.42 -3.94 0.72
N HIS A 180 -1.49 -3.21 0.34
CA HIS A 180 -1.65 -1.76 0.56
C HIS A 180 -2.41 -1.42 1.84
N ASP A 181 -3.15 -2.37 2.40
CA ASP A 181 -3.93 -2.21 3.63
C ASP A 181 -3.55 -3.21 4.74
N LEU A 182 -2.25 -3.51 4.83
CA LEU A 182 -1.68 -4.32 5.90
C LEU A 182 -2.05 -3.83 7.30
N GLU A 183 -2.35 -2.55 7.44
CA GLU A 183 -2.77 -1.90 8.67
C GLU A 183 -4.08 -2.47 9.25
N LEU A 184 -4.91 -3.15 8.44
CA LEU A 184 -6.05 -3.93 8.92
C LEU A 184 -5.64 -5.10 9.85
N TYR A 185 -4.36 -5.43 9.92
CA TYR A 185 -3.81 -6.31 10.95
C TYR A 185 -4.05 -5.77 12.37
N TRP A 186 -4.04 -4.44 12.57
CA TRP A 186 -4.19 -3.84 13.87
C TRP A 186 -5.65 -3.86 14.35
N PRO A 187 -5.96 -4.45 15.53
CA PRO A 187 -7.30 -4.40 16.11
C PRO A 187 -7.83 -2.97 16.26
N LEU A 188 -6.95 -2.02 16.58
CA LEU A 188 -7.33 -0.61 16.69
C LEU A 188 -7.82 -0.02 15.36
N VAL A 189 -7.22 -0.43 14.24
CA VAL A 189 -7.64 0.04 12.89
C VAL A 189 -8.99 -0.58 12.51
N ARG A 190 -9.25 -1.86 12.85
CA ARG A 190 -10.56 -2.49 12.66
C ARG A 190 -11.63 -1.79 13.49
N LYS A 191 -11.34 -1.48 14.77
CA LYS A 191 -12.22 -0.69 15.63
C LYS A 191 -12.46 0.72 15.09
N ALA A 192 -11.43 1.35 14.52
CA ALA A 192 -11.56 2.64 13.85
C ALA A 192 -12.51 2.55 12.65
N LEU A 193 -12.43 1.49 11.84
CA LEU A 193 -13.35 1.27 10.72
C LEU A 193 -14.80 1.12 11.19
N GLU A 194 -15.02 0.36 12.26
CA GLU A 194 -16.36 0.25 12.87
C GLU A 194 -16.91 1.60 13.33
N GLU A 195 -16.09 2.39 14.03
CA GLU A 195 -16.49 3.72 14.52
C GLU A 195 -16.81 4.67 13.37
N LEU A 196 -16.04 4.60 12.28
CA LEU A 196 -16.27 5.42 11.09
C LEU A 196 -17.56 5.00 10.35
N LEU A 197 -17.86 3.72 10.28
CA LEU A 197 -19.12 3.23 9.71
C LEU A 197 -20.31 3.63 10.58
N ARG A 198 -20.20 3.59 11.93
CA ARG A 198 -21.23 4.13 12.84
C ARG A 198 -21.45 5.62 12.63
N ARG A 199 -20.39 6.39 12.50
CA ARG A 199 -20.45 7.82 12.19
C ARG A 199 -21.24 8.11 10.91
N GLU A 200 -21.11 7.25 9.92
CA GLU A 200 -21.84 7.37 8.65
C GLU A 200 -23.21 6.64 8.65
N GLY A 201 -23.69 6.19 9.82
CA GLY A 201 -25.05 5.74 10.03
C GLY A 201 -25.26 4.22 10.10
N ALA A 202 -24.19 3.41 10.23
CA ALA A 202 -24.34 1.99 10.45
C ALA A 202 -24.92 1.69 11.85
N ASP A 203 -25.94 0.82 11.92
CA ASP A 203 -26.52 0.34 13.16
C ASP A 203 -25.52 -0.54 13.94
N GLY A 204 -25.33 -0.27 15.22
CA GLY A 204 -24.35 -0.95 16.05
C GLY A 204 -24.49 -2.47 16.12
N PRO A 205 -25.67 -3.01 16.47
CA PRO A 205 -25.95 -4.45 16.46
C PRO A 205 -25.75 -5.11 15.10
N ALA A 206 -26.21 -4.45 14.01
CA ALA A 206 -26.00 -4.93 12.65
C ALA A 206 -24.52 -4.97 12.29
N LEU A 207 -23.78 -3.91 12.62
CA LEU A 207 -22.36 -3.80 12.36
C LEU A 207 -21.56 -4.94 13.03
N SER A 208 -21.79 -5.18 14.33
CA SER A 208 -21.08 -6.21 15.09
C SER A 208 -21.33 -7.64 14.58
N SER A 209 -22.47 -7.89 13.93
CA SER A 209 -22.81 -9.22 13.39
C SER A 209 -22.48 -9.41 11.91
N ARG A 210 -22.30 -8.33 11.16
CA ARG A 210 -22.19 -8.35 9.69
C ARG A 210 -20.90 -7.81 9.13
N LEU A 211 -20.07 -7.11 9.92
CA LEU A 211 -18.73 -6.71 9.54
C LEU A 211 -17.75 -7.78 9.96
N LEU A 212 -17.11 -8.41 8.98
CA LEU A 212 -16.18 -9.52 9.18
C LEU A 212 -14.84 -9.19 8.54
N TYR A 213 -13.82 -9.86 9.06
CA TYR A 213 -12.46 -9.76 8.52
C TYR A 213 -11.90 -11.17 8.29
N CYS A 214 -11.14 -11.35 7.23
CA CYS A 214 -10.29 -12.51 7.08
C CYS A 214 -8.85 -12.05 6.82
N ASP A 215 -7.89 -12.91 7.10
CA ASP A 215 -6.49 -12.55 6.90
C ASP A 215 -6.16 -12.59 5.40
N ASP A 216 -5.56 -13.66 4.93
CA ASP A 216 -4.98 -13.71 3.59
C ASP A 216 -5.88 -14.44 2.59
N TRP A 217 -6.76 -15.29 3.09
CA TRP A 217 -7.66 -16.09 2.28
C TRP A 217 -8.91 -16.50 3.06
N VAL A 218 -9.96 -16.82 2.33
CA VAL A 218 -11.19 -17.40 2.88
C VAL A 218 -11.79 -18.39 1.89
N ARG A 219 -12.38 -19.46 2.42
CA ARG A 219 -13.20 -20.38 1.64
C ARG A 219 -14.66 -20.17 2.00
N ILE A 220 -15.48 -19.90 1.00
CA ILE A 220 -16.93 -19.75 1.15
C ILE A 220 -17.60 -20.77 0.23
N ALA A 221 -18.34 -21.72 0.79
CA ALA A 221 -18.79 -22.91 0.09
C ALA A 221 -17.61 -23.66 -0.56
N ASN A 222 -17.63 -23.82 -1.88
CA ASN A 222 -16.58 -24.47 -2.67
C ASN A 222 -15.71 -23.47 -3.46
N VAL A 223 -15.77 -22.18 -3.14
CA VAL A 223 -14.95 -21.15 -3.77
C VAL A 223 -13.86 -20.68 -2.80
N TYR A 224 -12.63 -20.66 -3.28
CA TYR A 224 -11.48 -20.14 -2.58
C TYR A 224 -11.17 -18.72 -3.06
N PHE A 225 -10.96 -17.82 -2.13
CA PHE A 225 -10.66 -16.42 -2.39
C PHE A 225 -9.36 -16.03 -1.70
N GLU A 226 -8.49 -15.35 -2.41
CA GLU A 226 -7.30 -14.69 -1.87
C GLU A 226 -6.95 -13.46 -2.71
N HIS A 227 -6.22 -12.50 -2.13
CA HIS A 227 -5.77 -11.32 -2.87
C HIS A 227 -4.59 -11.62 -3.80
N GLY A 228 -3.76 -12.62 -3.49
CA GLY A 228 -2.71 -13.11 -4.36
C GLY A 228 -1.36 -12.38 -4.29
N HIS A 229 -1.23 -11.29 -3.53
CA HIS A 229 0.01 -10.52 -3.39
C HIS A 229 1.20 -11.35 -2.86
N LYS A 230 0.96 -12.44 -2.13
CA LYS A 230 2.00 -13.34 -1.58
C LYS A 230 2.84 -14.04 -2.65
N TYR A 231 2.31 -14.19 -3.86
CA TYR A 231 3.01 -14.83 -4.97
C TYR A 231 3.95 -13.88 -5.73
N ASP A 232 3.81 -12.56 -5.50
CA ASP A 232 4.74 -11.58 -6.04
C ASP A 232 5.85 -11.27 -5.03
N SER A 233 7.09 -11.51 -5.41
CA SER A 233 8.27 -11.26 -4.57
C SER A 233 8.45 -9.81 -4.13
N GLN A 234 7.85 -8.87 -4.84
CA GLN A 234 7.92 -7.44 -4.52
C GLN A 234 6.76 -6.98 -3.63
N GLN A 235 5.67 -7.74 -3.60
CA GLN A 235 4.44 -7.38 -2.88
C GLN A 235 4.21 -8.21 -1.60
N ARG A 236 4.91 -9.34 -1.46
CA ARG A 236 4.79 -10.16 -0.24
C ARG A 236 5.55 -9.56 0.93
N VAL A 237 4.98 -9.67 2.12
CA VAL A 237 5.68 -9.45 3.38
C VAL A 237 6.70 -10.58 3.60
N ASP A 238 7.84 -10.28 4.22
CA ASP A 238 8.81 -11.31 4.63
C ASP A 238 8.29 -12.02 5.89
N ASP A 239 7.79 -13.25 5.70
CA ASP A 239 7.23 -14.09 6.75
C ASP A 239 8.26 -15.00 7.44
N SER A 240 9.56 -14.75 7.25
CA SER A 240 10.64 -15.61 7.75
C SER A 240 10.58 -15.87 9.28
N ASP A 241 9.87 -15.03 10.02
CA ASP A 241 9.66 -15.13 11.47
C ASP A 241 8.18 -15.26 11.88
N ASN A 242 7.29 -15.54 10.92
CA ASN A 242 5.83 -15.63 11.11
C ASN A 242 5.20 -14.40 11.81
N SER A 243 5.79 -13.23 11.63
CA SER A 243 5.32 -12.00 12.24
C SER A 243 5.25 -10.87 11.22
N PRO A 244 4.12 -10.17 11.08
CA PRO A 244 3.99 -9.03 10.19
C PRO A 244 4.62 -7.75 10.75
N VAL A 245 5.07 -7.75 12.02
CA VAL A 245 5.64 -6.57 12.67
C VAL A 245 7.17 -6.57 12.59
N LEU A 246 7.77 -5.37 12.65
CA LEU A 246 9.22 -5.21 12.70
C LEU A 246 9.77 -5.68 14.06
N ARG A 247 10.88 -6.44 14.04
CA ARG A 247 11.51 -6.94 15.28
C ARG A 247 12.02 -5.85 16.19
N ASP A 248 12.62 -4.80 15.62
CA ASP A 248 13.18 -3.66 16.33
C ASP A 248 12.11 -2.60 16.69
N LYS A 249 10.93 -2.68 16.09
CA LYS A 249 9.81 -1.78 16.30
C LYS A 249 8.46 -2.52 16.22
N PRO A 250 8.08 -3.23 17.28
CA PRO A 250 6.85 -4.04 17.28
C PRO A 250 5.55 -3.25 17.09
N SER A 251 5.60 -1.92 17.17
CA SER A 251 4.47 -1.04 16.84
C SER A 251 4.34 -0.75 15.34
N GLN A 252 5.25 -1.22 14.50
CA GLN A 252 5.28 -0.97 13.06
C GLN A 252 5.24 -2.26 12.26
N LEU A 253 4.52 -2.23 11.12
CA LEU A 253 4.42 -3.36 10.21
C LEU A 253 5.63 -3.42 9.26
N LYS A 254 6.00 -4.63 8.86
CA LYS A 254 6.90 -4.87 7.74
C LYS A 254 6.20 -4.49 6.45
N LEU A 255 6.83 -3.64 5.66
CA LEU A 255 6.30 -3.27 4.34
C LEU A 255 6.97 -4.11 3.24
N PRO A 256 6.19 -4.67 2.30
CA PRO A 256 6.74 -5.23 1.07
C PRO A 256 7.61 -4.22 0.32
N LEU A 257 8.56 -4.72 -0.47
CA LEU A 257 9.47 -3.84 -1.20
C LEU A 257 8.74 -2.87 -2.14
N GLY A 258 7.71 -3.34 -2.84
CA GLY A 258 6.91 -2.49 -3.74
C GLY A 258 6.20 -1.36 -2.98
N ILE A 259 5.61 -1.67 -1.83
CA ILE A 259 4.96 -0.68 -0.96
C ILE A 259 5.98 0.30 -0.37
N PHE A 260 7.16 -0.19 -0.02
CA PHE A 260 8.25 0.64 0.47
C PHE A 260 8.70 1.66 -0.59
N VAL A 261 8.88 1.22 -1.83
CA VAL A 261 9.21 2.11 -2.97
C VAL A 261 8.08 3.10 -3.24
N ASN A 262 6.84 2.65 -3.16
CA ASN A 262 5.67 3.51 -3.31
C ASN A 262 5.72 4.67 -2.29
N ARG A 263 5.93 4.36 -1.01
CA ARG A 263 6.00 5.34 0.08
C ARG A 263 7.09 6.39 -0.13
N TYR A 264 8.32 5.96 -0.45
CA TYR A 264 9.50 6.83 -0.40
C TYR A 264 9.83 7.49 -1.74
N LEU A 265 9.36 6.94 -2.84
CA LEU A 265 9.65 7.46 -4.19
C LEU A 265 8.37 7.82 -4.96
N ILE A 266 7.49 6.85 -5.24
CA ILE A 266 6.36 7.08 -6.16
C ILE A 266 5.45 8.19 -5.64
N ASN A 267 5.05 8.15 -4.36
CA ASN A 267 4.22 9.20 -3.76
C ASN A 267 4.84 10.61 -3.87
N GLN A 268 6.17 10.72 -3.84
CA GLN A 268 6.81 12.02 -3.98
C GLN A 268 6.79 12.51 -5.43
N LEU A 269 6.88 11.59 -6.39
CA LEU A 269 6.77 11.91 -7.82
C LEU A 269 5.33 12.26 -8.20
N GLU A 270 4.34 11.57 -7.64
CA GLU A 270 2.92 11.86 -7.87
C GLU A 270 2.46 13.21 -7.30
N LYS A 271 3.16 13.74 -6.31
CA LYS A 271 2.94 15.14 -5.89
C LYS A 271 3.29 16.15 -7.00
N LEU A 272 4.13 15.77 -7.97
CA LEU A 272 4.42 16.57 -9.17
C LEU A 272 3.41 16.28 -10.27
N GLU A 273 3.23 15.00 -10.59
CA GLU A 273 2.36 14.50 -11.65
C GLU A 273 1.42 13.41 -11.10
N PRO A 274 0.14 13.73 -10.86
CA PRO A 274 -0.85 12.76 -10.42
C PRO A 274 -1.01 11.59 -11.41
N PHE A 275 -1.40 10.43 -10.90
CA PHE A 275 -1.61 9.20 -11.67
C PHE A 275 -0.34 8.62 -12.34
N LEU A 276 0.83 8.98 -11.84
CA LEU A 276 2.10 8.51 -12.41
C LEU A 276 2.21 6.98 -12.36
N SER A 277 1.71 6.37 -11.31
CA SER A 277 1.66 4.90 -11.12
C SER A 277 0.84 4.19 -12.21
N SER A 278 -0.11 4.87 -12.83
CA SER A 278 -0.97 4.33 -13.89
C SER A 278 -0.37 4.44 -15.29
N VAL A 279 0.76 5.16 -15.45
CA VAL A 279 1.40 5.33 -16.76
C VAL A 279 1.99 4.01 -17.27
N ARG A 280 1.62 3.64 -18.49
CA ARG A 280 2.13 2.44 -19.18
C ARG A 280 2.65 2.78 -20.57
N PRO A 281 3.77 2.23 -21.04
CA PRO A 281 4.74 1.45 -20.24
C PRO A 281 5.48 2.35 -19.26
N THR A 282 5.98 1.76 -18.18
CA THR A 282 6.58 2.45 -17.03
C THR A 282 7.78 3.33 -17.43
N GLU A 283 8.48 3.01 -18.49
CA GLU A 283 9.61 3.78 -19.01
C GLU A 283 9.21 5.21 -19.46
N LYS A 284 7.96 5.41 -19.84
CA LYS A 284 7.44 6.75 -20.19
C LYS A 284 7.44 7.71 -19.00
N ILE A 285 7.36 7.20 -17.78
CA ILE A 285 7.38 8.01 -16.55
C ILE A 285 8.65 8.87 -16.50
N LEU A 286 9.80 8.26 -16.77
CA LEU A 286 11.07 8.97 -16.75
C LEU A 286 11.10 10.11 -17.79
N TRP A 287 10.70 9.82 -19.01
CA TRP A 287 10.68 10.83 -20.10
C TRP A 287 9.68 11.96 -19.80
N MET A 288 8.52 11.63 -19.25
CA MET A 288 7.53 12.62 -18.86
C MET A 288 8.08 13.54 -17.78
N LEU A 289 8.66 12.99 -16.72
CA LEU A 289 9.24 13.76 -15.60
C LEU A 289 10.42 14.64 -16.05
N LEU A 290 11.28 14.13 -16.94
CA LEU A 290 12.38 14.90 -17.50
C LEU A 290 11.92 16.07 -18.35
N ARG A 291 10.79 15.91 -19.04
CA ARG A 291 10.20 16.96 -19.87
C ARG A 291 9.47 18.02 -19.05
N THR A 292 8.75 17.61 -18.02
CA THR A 292 7.86 18.50 -17.23
C THR A 292 8.54 19.06 -15.99
N HIS A 293 9.31 18.22 -15.24
CA HIS A 293 9.87 18.58 -13.92
C HIS A 293 11.29 18.05 -13.70
N PRO A 294 12.28 18.34 -14.58
CA PRO A 294 13.59 17.67 -14.53
C PRO A 294 14.33 17.86 -13.20
N LEU A 295 14.44 19.09 -12.71
CA LEU A 295 15.17 19.39 -11.48
C LEU A 295 14.44 18.86 -10.24
N SER A 296 13.12 18.94 -10.22
CA SER A 296 12.32 18.45 -9.10
C SER A 296 12.36 16.92 -9.02
N ALA A 297 12.28 16.23 -10.15
CA ALA A 297 12.39 14.76 -10.20
C ALA A 297 13.76 14.28 -9.72
N LEU A 298 14.85 14.92 -10.17
CA LEU A 298 16.19 14.63 -9.69
C LEU A 298 16.33 14.90 -8.18
N ALA A 299 15.84 16.04 -7.70
CA ALA A 299 15.87 16.36 -6.28
C ALA A 299 15.10 15.35 -5.44
N ILE A 300 13.95 14.86 -5.91
CA ILE A 300 13.19 13.79 -5.25
C ILE A 300 13.99 12.50 -5.25
N LEU A 301 14.57 12.10 -6.38
CA LEU A 301 15.39 10.89 -6.48
C LEU A 301 16.53 10.91 -5.44
N PHE A 302 17.34 11.98 -5.42
CA PHE A 302 18.44 12.13 -4.45
C PHE A 302 17.94 12.13 -3.00
N ARG A 303 16.84 12.81 -2.74
CA ARG A 303 16.25 12.86 -1.40
C ARG A 303 15.64 11.51 -0.98
N SER A 304 15.19 10.70 -1.91
CA SER A 304 14.64 9.36 -1.65
C SER A 304 15.72 8.30 -1.45
N LEU A 305 17.02 8.63 -1.65
CA LEU A 305 18.13 7.74 -1.28
C LEU A 305 18.11 7.36 0.21
N HIS A 306 17.44 8.16 1.05
CA HIS A 306 17.21 7.81 2.45
C HIS A 306 16.45 6.48 2.62
N PHE A 307 15.64 6.08 1.66
CA PHE A 307 14.92 4.80 1.70
C PHE A 307 15.86 3.60 1.64
N ILE A 308 17.01 3.71 0.98
CA ILE A 308 17.98 2.62 0.84
C ILE A 308 18.34 2.06 2.22
N ARG A 309 18.65 2.92 3.17
CA ARG A 309 18.99 2.49 4.54
C ARG A 309 17.84 1.73 5.21
N ARG A 310 16.59 2.13 4.98
CA ARG A 310 15.41 1.47 5.58
C ARG A 310 15.01 0.22 4.82
N ALA A 311 15.20 0.16 3.52
CA ALA A 311 14.95 -1.05 2.73
C ALA A 311 15.77 -2.24 3.22
N PHE A 312 16.99 -2.02 3.67
CA PHE A 312 17.82 -3.06 4.30
C PHE A 312 17.25 -3.57 5.63
N GLN A 313 16.36 -2.81 6.28
CA GLN A 313 15.74 -3.20 7.55
C GLN A 313 14.43 -3.96 7.35
N THR A 314 13.77 -3.80 6.19
CA THR A 314 12.38 -4.23 5.98
C THR A 314 12.19 -5.26 4.88
N SER A 315 13.20 -5.49 4.03
CA SER A 315 13.09 -6.38 2.87
C SER A 315 14.26 -7.34 2.79
N ASN A 316 14.05 -8.43 2.05
CA ASN A 316 15.12 -9.36 1.70
C ASN A 316 16.21 -8.61 0.90
N VAL A 317 17.44 -8.59 1.42
CA VAL A 317 18.60 -7.90 0.82
C VAL A 317 18.81 -8.29 -0.65
N ARG A 318 18.51 -9.53 -1.01
CA ARG A 318 18.63 -10.02 -2.38
C ARG A 318 17.62 -9.35 -3.33
N ASP A 319 16.37 -9.20 -2.91
CA ASP A 319 15.31 -8.61 -3.73
C ASP A 319 15.55 -7.10 -3.87
N PHE A 320 16.03 -6.46 -2.79
CA PHE A 320 16.51 -5.07 -2.85
C PHE A 320 17.68 -4.89 -3.81
N PHE A 321 18.67 -5.78 -3.80
CA PHE A 321 19.82 -5.74 -4.73
C PHE A 321 19.35 -5.77 -6.18
N TRP A 322 18.46 -6.67 -6.53
CA TRP A 322 17.92 -6.77 -7.90
C TRP A 322 17.08 -5.55 -8.28
N TYR A 323 16.35 -4.98 -7.34
CA TYR A 323 15.60 -3.74 -7.58
C TYR A 323 16.54 -2.54 -7.76
N ALA A 324 17.60 -2.42 -6.96
CA ALA A 324 18.62 -1.38 -7.11
C ALA A 324 19.34 -1.49 -8.47
N VAL A 325 19.64 -2.71 -8.92
CA VAL A 325 20.17 -3.00 -10.26
C VAL A 325 19.19 -2.55 -11.35
N TYR A 326 17.90 -2.84 -11.18
CA TYR A 326 16.85 -2.40 -12.10
C TYR A 326 16.77 -0.87 -12.17
N LEU A 327 16.70 -0.19 -11.03
CA LEU A 327 16.73 1.29 -10.98
C LEU A 327 18.02 1.87 -11.56
N GLY A 328 19.17 1.26 -11.27
CA GLY A 328 20.46 1.65 -11.83
C GLY A 328 20.45 1.57 -13.37
N SER A 329 19.87 0.53 -13.93
CA SER A 329 19.74 0.36 -15.38
C SER A 329 18.85 1.42 -16.04
N LEU A 330 17.96 2.07 -15.29
CA LEU A 330 17.14 3.20 -15.76
C LEU A 330 17.86 4.55 -15.60
N THR A 331 18.63 4.72 -14.53
CA THR A 331 19.25 6.01 -14.18
C THR A 331 20.60 6.24 -14.87
N VAL A 332 21.40 5.19 -15.08
CA VAL A 332 22.72 5.31 -15.72
C VAL A 332 22.64 5.95 -17.11
N PRO A 333 21.76 5.53 -18.04
CA PRO A 333 21.62 6.18 -19.34
C PRO A 333 21.26 7.65 -19.24
N LEU A 334 20.38 7.99 -18.27
CA LEU A 334 20.00 9.38 -18.03
C LEU A 334 21.18 10.24 -17.58
N LEU A 335 21.93 9.77 -16.60
CA LEU A 335 23.10 10.49 -16.10
C LEU A 335 24.15 10.66 -17.21
N THR A 336 24.30 9.66 -18.08
CA THR A 336 25.18 9.74 -19.24
C THR A 336 24.72 10.82 -20.22
N VAL A 337 23.44 10.87 -20.54
CA VAL A 337 22.87 11.91 -21.43
C VAL A 337 23.03 13.31 -20.82
N LEU A 338 22.76 13.46 -19.52
CA LEU A 338 22.95 14.73 -18.82
C LEU A 338 24.42 15.16 -18.77
N ALA A 339 25.34 14.23 -18.56
CA ALA A 339 26.79 14.51 -18.61
C ALA A 339 27.21 14.96 -20.01
N ILE A 340 26.78 14.29 -21.08
CA ILE A 340 27.03 14.68 -22.44
C ILE A 340 26.45 16.07 -22.74
N ALA A 341 25.18 16.31 -22.38
CA ALA A 341 24.55 17.60 -22.55
C ALA A 341 25.28 18.71 -21.79
N GLY A 342 25.75 18.41 -20.56
CA GLY A 342 26.58 19.33 -19.76
C GLY A 342 27.92 19.67 -20.44
N ILE A 343 28.59 18.68 -21.04
CA ILE A 343 29.84 18.91 -21.80
C ILE A 343 29.60 19.86 -22.96
N PHE A 344 28.50 19.69 -23.70
CA PHE A 344 28.17 20.59 -24.82
C PHE A 344 27.67 21.96 -24.37
N ALA A 345 27.01 22.06 -23.21
CA ALA A 345 26.51 23.32 -22.69
C ALA A 345 27.62 24.22 -22.12
N PHE A 346 28.69 23.65 -21.57
CA PHE A 346 29.81 24.40 -20.98
C PHE A 346 30.98 24.47 -21.97
N ALA A 347 31.24 25.65 -22.53
CA ALA A 347 32.27 25.85 -23.54
C ALA A 347 33.67 25.32 -23.13
N ARG A 348 34.06 25.48 -21.87
CA ARG A 348 35.35 24.97 -21.37
C ARG A 348 35.40 23.41 -21.33
N LEU A 349 34.32 22.75 -20.99
CA LEU A 349 34.25 21.29 -21.00
C LEU A 349 34.22 20.77 -22.43
N ARG A 350 33.47 21.43 -23.32
CA ARG A 350 33.45 21.13 -24.75
C ARG A 350 34.85 21.24 -25.35
N ASP A 351 35.57 22.34 -25.11
CA ASP A 351 36.91 22.56 -25.65
C ASP A 351 37.91 21.52 -25.12
N PHE A 352 37.79 21.14 -23.85
CA PHE A 352 38.61 20.08 -23.27
C PHE A 352 38.34 18.71 -23.95
N PHE A 353 37.11 18.27 -24.01
CA PHE A 353 36.75 16.93 -24.51
C PHE A 353 36.79 16.87 -26.04
N VAL A 354 36.19 17.84 -26.75
CA VAL A 354 36.02 17.77 -28.20
C VAL A 354 37.30 18.21 -28.93
N VAL A 355 37.96 19.23 -28.45
CA VAL A 355 39.14 19.80 -29.13
C VAL A 355 40.43 19.13 -28.68
N LYS A 356 40.66 19.03 -27.35
CA LYS A 356 41.92 18.50 -26.80
C LYS A 356 41.95 16.97 -26.70
N HIS A 357 40.80 16.33 -26.51
CA HIS A 357 40.70 14.87 -26.34
C HIS A 357 39.60 14.27 -27.21
N PRO A 358 39.69 14.36 -28.54
CA PRO A 358 38.59 13.94 -29.45
C PRO A 358 38.26 12.44 -29.32
N MET A 359 39.25 11.58 -29.06
CA MET A 359 39.01 10.14 -28.85
C MET A 359 38.16 9.88 -27.59
N SER A 360 38.38 10.62 -26.52
CA SER A 360 37.59 10.49 -25.28
C SER A 360 36.15 10.93 -25.51
N SER A 361 35.90 11.97 -26.30
CA SER A 361 34.54 12.42 -26.63
C SER A 361 33.82 11.44 -27.57
N MET A 362 34.55 10.81 -28.50
CA MET A 362 33.98 9.72 -29.33
C MET A 362 33.57 8.50 -28.47
N VAL A 363 34.43 8.09 -27.52
CA VAL A 363 34.12 7.01 -26.59
C VAL A 363 32.94 7.38 -25.70
N LEU A 364 32.92 8.59 -25.17
CA LEU A 364 31.81 9.07 -24.33
C LEU A 364 30.50 9.15 -25.13
N GLY A 365 30.54 9.66 -26.37
CA GLY A 365 29.39 9.70 -27.26
C GLY A 365 28.86 8.32 -27.63
N ALA A 366 29.75 7.40 -27.99
CA ALA A 366 29.41 6.02 -28.30
C ALA A 366 28.82 5.29 -27.07
N SER A 367 29.42 5.50 -25.89
CA SER A 367 28.92 4.96 -24.62
C SER A 367 27.53 5.51 -24.31
N GLY A 368 27.28 6.80 -24.53
CA GLY A 368 25.99 7.43 -24.33
C GLY A 368 24.90 6.90 -25.28
N MET A 369 25.25 6.67 -26.55
CA MET A 369 24.34 6.06 -27.52
C MET A 369 24.04 4.59 -27.20
N LEU A 370 25.04 3.82 -26.75
CA LEU A 370 24.89 2.41 -26.44
C LEU A 370 24.25 2.17 -25.07
N ALA A 371 24.40 3.11 -24.12
CA ALA A 371 23.91 2.94 -22.75
C ALA A 371 22.41 2.57 -22.66
N PRO A 372 21.47 3.19 -23.42
CA PRO A 372 20.07 2.78 -23.40
C PRO A 372 19.84 1.35 -23.87
N TYR A 373 20.56 0.92 -24.91
CA TYR A 373 20.47 -0.44 -25.46
C TYR A 373 21.07 -1.47 -24.53
N LEU A 374 22.22 -1.17 -23.94
CA LEU A 374 22.85 -2.02 -22.92
C LEU A 374 21.96 -2.14 -21.66
N ALA A 375 21.38 -1.04 -21.23
CA ALA A 375 20.42 -1.04 -20.12
C ALA A 375 19.15 -1.85 -20.45
N ALA A 376 18.63 -1.75 -21.67
CA ALA A 376 17.49 -2.54 -22.12
C ALA A 376 17.85 -4.05 -22.18
N ALA A 377 18.99 -4.40 -22.77
CA ALA A 377 19.49 -5.77 -22.86
C ALA A 377 19.74 -6.35 -21.46
N PHE A 378 20.32 -5.55 -20.56
CA PHE A 378 20.56 -5.96 -19.18
C PHE A 378 19.26 -6.16 -18.40
N ARG A 379 18.26 -5.31 -18.59
CA ARG A 379 16.91 -5.49 -18.01
C ARG A 379 16.27 -6.81 -18.48
N GLU A 380 16.35 -7.11 -19.78
CA GLU A 380 15.82 -8.37 -20.32
C GLU A 380 16.61 -9.58 -19.79
N PHE A 381 17.92 -9.45 -19.65
CA PHE A 381 18.75 -10.48 -19.02
C PHE A 381 18.35 -10.72 -17.57
N VAL A 382 18.15 -9.66 -16.79
CA VAL A 382 17.68 -9.76 -15.39
C VAL A 382 16.28 -10.37 -15.31
N ARG A 383 15.37 -9.98 -16.19
CA ARG A 383 14.03 -10.58 -16.30
C ARG A 383 14.12 -12.07 -16.69
N TRP A 384 15.02 -12.42 -17.61
CA TRP A 384 15.25 -13.80 -18.02
C TRP A 384 15.83 -14.65 -16.87
N LEU A 385 16.82 -14.13 -16.12
CA LEU A 385 17.35 -14.80 -14.93
C LEU A 385 16.25 -15.00 -13.87
N GLY A 386 15.39 -14.02 -13.66
CA GLY A 386 14.24 -14.11 -12.77
C GLY A 386 13.24 -15.18 -13.20
N ARG A 387 12.98 -15.30 -14.51
CA ARG A 387 12.10 -16.35 -15.09
C ARG A 387 12.72 -17.75 -14.98
N LYS A 388 14.03 -17.89 -15.21
CA LYS A 388 14.71 -19.18 -15.12
C LYS A 388 14.79 -19.76 -13.71
N LYS A 389 14.77 -18.88 -12.67
CA LYS A 389 14.68 -19.28 -11.26
C LYS A 389 13.24 -19.54 -10.78
N ARG A 390 12.24 -19.09 -11.53
CA ARG A 390 10.83 -19.43 -11.34
C ARG A 390 10.48 -20.72 -12.08
N ARG A 391 11.16 -21.84 -11.80
CA ARG A 391 10.45 -23.11 -11.86
C ARG A 391 9.36 -22.95 -10.79
N PRO A 392 8.08 -23.19 -11.11
CA PRO A 392 7.08 -23.30 -10.06
C PRO A 392 7.69 -24.27 -9.05
N ALA A 393 7.79 -23.88 -7.79
CA ALA A 393 7.86 -24.86 -6.75
C ALA A 393 6.68 -25.77 -7.10
N GLN A 394 6.95 -27.02 -7.43
CA GLN A 394 5.92 -28.03 -7.44
C GLN A 394 5.33 -27.89 -6.03
N VAL A 395 4.19 -27.21 -5.95
CA VAL A 395 3.31 -27.34 -4.80
C VAL A 395 3.02 -28.83 -4.83
N GLY A 396 3.63 -29.53 -3.87
CA GLY A 396 3.54 -30.98 -3.87
C GLY A 396 2.06 -31.30 -3.86
N GLU A 397 1.64 -32.16 -4.79
CA GLU A 397 0.27 -32.69 -4.80
C GLU A 397 -0.13 -33.20 -3.40
N ASP A 398 0.84 -33.53 -2.56
CA ASP A 398 0.69 -33.93 -1.17
C ASP A 398 0.23 -32.80 -0.22
N GLU A 399 0.56 -31.54 -0.43
CA GLU A 399 0.05 -30.44 0.41
C GLU A 399 -1.39 -30.05 0.04
N MET A 400 -1.76 -30.19 -1.24
CA MET A 400 -3.16 -30.01 -1.63
C MET A 400 -4.05 -31.18 -1.16
N ALA A 401 -3.51 -32.40 -1.12
CA ALA A 401 -4.24 -33.56 -0.61
C ALA A 401 -4.44 -33.51 0.92
N GLN A 402 -3.47 -33.01 1.66
CA GLN A 402 -3.59 -32.90 3.14
C GLN A 402 -4.55 -31.78 3.58
N GLY A 403 -4.72 -30.72 2.80
CA GLY A 403 -5.72 -29.67 3.06
C GLY A 403 -7.17 -30.10 2.80
N VAL A 404 -7.39 -31.17 2.06
CA VAL A 404 -8.75 -31.65 1.69
C VAL A 404 -9.27 -32.71 2.67
N TYR A 405 -8.41 -33.35 3.48
CA TYR A 405 -8.80 -34.45 4.38
C TYR A 405 -8.69 -34.11 5.88
N ALA A 406 -8.42 -32.85 6.23
CA ALA A 406 -8.49 -32.38 7.63
C ALA A 406 -9.69 -31.47 7.86
N SER A 407 -10.89 -32.06 7.74
CA SER A 407 -12.16 -31.45 8.20
C SER A 407 -12.87 -32.44 9.10
#